data_c566308028da5887936304b95adf2fa9
#
_entry.id   c566308028da5887936304b95adf2fa9
#
_cell.length_a   1.000
_cell.length_b   1.000
_cell.length_c   1.000
_cell.angle_alpha   90.00
_cell.angle_beta   90.00
_cell.angle_gamma   90.00
#
_symmetry.space_group_name_H-M   'P 1'
#
loop_
_entity.id
_entity.type
_entity.pdbx_description
1 polymer ?
#
loop_
_entity_poly.entity_id
_entity_poly.type
_entity_poly.pdbx_seq_one_letter_code
_entity_poly.pdbx_strand_id
1 'polypeptide(L)'
;MFIPSRLAVAVALTALAGNAAAEGAFAQLYAARPPAGSSFVRIVNPDATPLRVQIANGPAQEPGAAKPATTYAIVKGNQPFTVQVDGKPAATLEVAPDTFSTLIPKRDGGTLTFAVIDDSNGAQDALKAELRFYNLAADCAAGQLSVSPSGPVLFQDVKPGAAAARAINPVSATLATGCGAAVSPPQPLPALQPGDHYSLFLTGTAAAPVLRGQVSATDPYSR
;
A
#
# COMPACT_ATOMS: atom_id res chain seq x y z
N MET A 1 -71.62 31.12 -6.89
CA MET A 1 -71.30 30.16 -5.82
C MET A 1 -69.85 29.66 -6.10
N PHE A 2 -68.81 30.33 -5.56
CA PHE A 2 -67.41 30.08 -5.85
C PHE A 2 -66.76 29.48 -4.62
N ILE A 3 -66.14 28.33 -4.78
CA ILE A 3 -65.35 27.64 -3.74
C ILE A 3 -63.89 27.86 -4.06
N PRO A 4 -63.02 28.44 -3.21
CA PRO A 4 -61.65 28.54 -3.43
C PRO A 4 -60.93 27.28 -2.92
N SER A 5 -60.17 26.63 -3.82
CA SER A 5 -59.29 25.51 -3.54
C SER A 5 -58.07 25.99 -2.76
N ARG A 6 -57.82 25.40 -1.59
CA ARG A 6 -56.59 25.64 -0.78
C ARG A 6 -55.51 24.71 -1.25
N LEU A 7 -54.46 25.26 -1.88
CA LEU A 7 -53.19 24.56 -2.13
C LEU A 7 -52.41 24.47 -0.82
N ALA A 8 -52.21 23.26 -0.34
CA ALA A 8 -51.29 22.98 0.75
C ALA A 8 -49.88 22.74 0.17
N VAL A 9 -48.96 23.65 0.46
CA VAL A 9 -47.54 23.50 0.13
C VAL A 9 -46.91 22.69 1.24
N ALA A 10 -46.51 21.45 0.95
CA ALA A 10 -45.68 20.62 1.83
C ALA A 10 -44.19 20.98 1.63
N VAL A 11 -43.63 21.65 2.63
CA VAL A 11 -42.15 21.90 2.68
C VAL A 11 -41.49 20.65 3.25
N ALA A 12 -40.82 19.90 2.41
CA ALA A 12 -39.97 18.79 2.84
C ALA A 12 -38.63 19.34 3.38
N LEU A 13 -38.42 19.21 4.69
CA LEU A 13 -37.11 19.43 5.32
C LEU A 13 -36.24 18.23 4.98
N THR A 14 -35.26 18.43 4.07
CA THR A 14 -34.14 17.54 3.89
C THR A 14 -33.10 17.87 4.97
N ALA A 15 -33.04 17.07 6.03
CA ALA A 15 -31.97 17.12 7.02
C ALA A 15 -30.66 16.59 6.37
N LEU A 16 -29.68 17.46 6.19
CA LEU A 16 -28.34 17.07 5.78
C LEU A 16 -27.67 16.25 6.90
N ALA A 17 -27.50 14.98 6.67
CA ALA A 17 -26.61 14.13 7.46
C ALA A 17 -25.16 14.45 7.07
N GLY A 18 -24.57 15.46 7.70
CA GLY A 18 -23.21 15.90 7.47
C GLY A 18 -22.33 15.80 8.72
N ASN A 19 -22.19 14.60 9.33
CA ASN A 19 -21.38 14.44 10.54
C ASN A 19 -20.44 13.22 10.55
N ALA A 20 -20.21 12.55 9.43
CA ALA A 20 -19.37 11.34 9.44
C ALA A 20 -17.84 11.58 9.42
N ALA A 21 -17.38 12.81 9.12
CA ALA A 21 -15.95 13.09 8.98
C ALA A 21 -15.25 13.48 10.30
N ALA A 22 -15.97 13.97 11.30
CA ALA A 22 -15.37 14.41 12.55
C ALA A 22 -15.03 13.25 13.49
N GLU A 23 -15.78 12.17 13.47
CA GLU A 23 -15.55 11.00 14.32
C GLU A 23 -14.25 10.26 13.94
N GLY A 24 -13.85 10.24 12.66
CA GLY A 24 -12.63 9.59 12.20
C GLY A 24 -11.35 10.24 12.74
N ALA A 25 -11.30 11.57 12.81
CA ALA A 25 -10.13 12.30 13.31
C ALA A 25 -9.97 12.14 14.83
N PHE A 26 -11.05 12.14 15.58
CA PHE A 26 -10.98 11.90 17.03
C PHE A 26 -10.64 10.46 17.38
N ALA A 27 -11.13 9.48 16.63
CA ALA A 27 -10.78 8.07 16.83
C ALA A 27 -9.28 7.83 16.63
N GLN A 28 -8.62 8.50 15.69
CA GLN A 28 -7.17 8.41 15.49
C GLN A 28 -6.35 9.02 16.63
N LEU A 29 -6.83 10.08 17.28
CA LEU A 29 -6.17 10.68 18.43
C LEU A 29 -6.16 9.79 19.67
N TYR A 30 -7.15 8.90 19.79
CA TYR A 30 -7.30 7.97 20.91
C TYR A 30 -6.99 6.52 20.53
N ALA A 31 -6.54 6.25 19.30
CA ALA A 31 -6.13 4.91 18.90
C ALA A 31 -5.02 4.40 19.81
N ALA A 32 -5.19 3.16 20.29
CA ALA A 32 -4.15 2.52 21.08
C ALA A 32 -2.86 2.41 20.23
N ARG A 33 -1.73 2.79 20.83
CA ARG A 33 -0.43 2.66 20.16
C ARG A 33 0.15 1.28 20.43
N PRO A 34 0.79 0.64 19.44
CA PRO A 34 1.53 -0.59 19.67
C PRO A 34 2.60 -0.39 20.76
N PRO A 35 2.91 -1.44 21.54
CA PRO A 35 4.02 -1.41 22.50
C PRO A 35 5.35 -1.07 21.83
N ALA A 36 6.27 -0.48 22.58
CA ALA A 36 7.65 -0.31 22.13
C ALA A 36 8.27 -1.66 21.71
N GLY A 37 9.09 -1.65 20.66
CA GLY A 37 9.68 -2.86 20.08
C GLY A 37 8.72 -3.65 19.19
N SER A 38 7.51 -3.11 18.90
CA SER A 38 6.66 -3.66 17.84
C SER A 38 7.25 -3.33 16.48
N SER A 39 7.04 -4.23 15.50
CA SER A 39 7.43 -4.04 14.10
C SER A 39 6.23 -4.25 13.19
N PHE A 40 6.34 -3.77 11.98
CA PHE A 40 5.24 -3.68 11.02
C PHE A 40 5.61 -4.48 9.77
N VAL A 41 4.82 -5.50 9.45
CA VAL A 41 5.13 -6.43 8.36
C VAL A 41 3.95 -6.54 7.42
N ARG A 42 4.19 -6.44 6.13
CA ARG A 42 3.17 -6.68 5.10
C ARG A 42 3.66 -7.67 4.05
N ILE A 43 2.74 -8.23 3.27
CA ILE A 43 3.03 -9.05 2.11
C ILE A 43 2.62 -8.29 0.85
N VAL A 44 3.50 -8.28 -0.15
CA VAL A 44 3.19 -7.80 -1.50
C VAL A 44 3.19 -8.99 -2.44
N ASN A 45 2.08 -9.20 -3.14
CA ASN A 45 1.98 -10.20 -4.17
C ASN A 45 2.30 -9.58 -5.54
N PRO A 46 3.44 -9.92 -6.18
CA PRO A 46 3.77 -9.40 -7.51
C PRO A 46 2.86 -9.95 -8.62
N ASP A 47 2.19 -11.06 -8.36
CA ASP A 47 1.33 -11.73 -9.33
C ASP A 47 -0.06 -11.09 -9.41
N ALA A 48 -0.73 -11.27 -10.54
CA ALA A 48 -2.10 -10.81 -10.72
C ALA A 48 -3.12 -11.71 -9.99
N THR A 49 -2.83 -13.00 -9.86
CA THR A 49 -3.69 -13.96 -9.16
C THR A 49 -3.67 -13.68 -7.66
N PRO A 50 -4.82 -13.48 -7.02
CA PRO A 50 -4.87 -13.26 -5.58
C PRO A 50 -4.23 -14.42 -4.80
N LEU A 51 -3.56 -14.07 -3.70
CA LEU A 51 -2.95 -15.00 -2.77
C LEU A 51 -3.53 -14.75 -1.38
N ARG A 52 -4.24 -15.72 -0.81
CA ARG A 52 -4.79 -15.56 0.54
C ARG A 52 -3.68 -15.73 1.57
N VAL A 53 -3.40 -14.67 2.32
CA VAL A 53 -2.30 -14.63 3.30
C VAL A 53 -2.78 -14.14 4.66
N GLN A 54 -2.08 -14.58 5.71
CA GLN A 54 -2.27 -14.06 7.07
C GLN A 54 -0.91 -13.95 7.75
N ILE A 55 -0.65 -12.84 8.41
CA ILE A 55 0.59 -12.58 9.15
C ILE A 55 0.26 -12.64 10.64
N ALA A 56 0.94 -13.52 11.37
CA ALA A 56 0.71 -13.74 12.81
C ALA A 56 -0.79 -13.90 13.12
N ASN A 57 -1.32 -13.09 14.03
CA ASN A 57 -2.73 -13.08 14.44
C ASN A 57 -3.54 -11.98 13.74
N GLY A 58 -2.96 -11.31 12.72
CA GLY A 58 -3.66 -10.29 11.94
C GLY A 58 -4.77 -10.87 11.07
N PRO A 59 -5.54 -10.02 10.39
CA PRO A 59 -6.59 -10.46 9.50
C PRO A 59 -6.03 -11.19 8.27
N ALA A 60 -6.78 -12.19 7.79
CA ALA A 60 -6.49 -12.77 6.48
C ALA A 60 -6.84 -11.76 5.37
N GLN A 61 -5.94 -11.61 4.40
CA GLN A 61 -6.06 -10.68 3.28
C GLN A 61 -5.70 -11.37 1.97
N GLU A 62 -6.15 -10.81 0.85
CA GLU A 62 -5.94 -11.39 -0.49
C GLU A 62 -5.29 -10.38 -1.44
N PRO A 63 -3.97 -10.11 -1.28
CA PRO A 63 -3.26 -9.26 -2.25
C PRO A 63 -3.25 -9.87 -3.64
N GLY A 64 -3.46 -9.02 -4.66
CA GLY A 64 -3.54 -9.39 -6.08
C GLY A 64 -3.51 -8.16 -6.98
N ALA A 65 -4.06 -8.25 -8.19
CA ALA A 65 -3.94 -7.19 -9.19
C ALA A 65 -4.46 -5.81 -8.75
N ALA A 66 -5.64 -5.76 -8.13
CA ALA A 66 -6.26 -4.49 -7.72
C ALA A 66 -5.72 -3.95 -6.40
N LYS A 67 -5.27 -4.81 -5.50
CA LYS A 67 -4.70 -4.48 -4.20
C LYS A 67 -3.44 -5.32 -4.02
N PRO A 68 -2.28 -4.85 -4.50
CA PRO A 68 -1.06 -5.67 -4.54
C PRO A 68 -0.44 -5.98 -3.18
N ALA A 69 -0.77 -5.22 -2.15
CA ALA A 69 -0.20 -5.39 -0.81
C ALA A 69 -1.28 -5.58 0.25
N THR A 70 -0.95 -6.31 1.31
CA THR A 70 -1.72 -6.28 2.56
C THR A 70 -1.51 -4.96 3.30
N THR A 71 -2.28 -4.70 4.33
CA THR A 71 -1.91 -3.74 5.38
C THR A 71 -0.68 -4.26 6.12
N TYR A 72 0.02 -3.37 6.83
CA TYR A 72 1.08 -3.78 7.75
C TYR A 72 0.46 -4.39 9.02
N ALA A 73 0.71 -5.66 9.23
CA ALA A 73 0.39 -6.34 10.48
C ALA A 73 1.41 -5.96 11.56
N ILE A 74 0.95 -5.89 12.81
CA ILE A 74 1.79 -5.56 13.95
C ILE A 74 2.32 -6.86 14.54
N VAL A 75 3.65 -7.00 14.60
CA VAL A 75 4.35 -8.15 15.20
C VAL A 75 5.32 -7.67 16.27
N LYS A 76 5.78 -8.55 17.15
CA LYS A 76 6.86 -8.24 18.09
C LYS A 76 8.21 -8.38 17.38
N GLY A 77 9.06 -7.36 17.49
CA GLY A 77 10.44 -7.44 17.02
C GLY A 77 11.25 -8.48 17.80
N ASN A 78 12.22 -9.10 17.17
CA ASN A 78 13.06 -10.17 17.69
C ASN A 78 12.27 -11.36 18.26
N GLN A 79 11.08 -11.60 17.73
CA GLN A 79 10.27 -12.78 18.06
C GLN A 79 9.74 -13.44 16.79
N PRO A 80 9.72 -14.77 16.74
CA PRO A 80 9.21 -15.50 15.59
C PRO A 80 7.71 -15.28 15.43
N PHE A 81 7.26 -15.06 14.20
CA PHE A 81 5.86 -15.04 13.80
C PHE A 81 5.62 -15.92 12.58
N THR A 82 4.44 -16.46 12.45
CA THR A 82 4.06 -17.34 11.36
C THR A 82 3.35 -16.54 10.25
N VAL A 83 3.75 -16.79 9.01
CA VAL A 83 3.00 -16.42 7.81
C VAL A 83 2.23 -17.63 7.33
N GLN A 84 0.91 -17.47 7.16
CA GLN A 84 0.04 -18.49 6.57
C GLN A 84 -0.31 -18.12 5.15
N VAL A 85 -0.40 -19.13 4.28
CA VAL A 85 -0.90 -19.03 2.91
C VAL A 85 -1.98 -20.08 2.72
N ASP A 86 -3.14 -19.67 2.21
CA ASP A 86 -4.32 -20.51 2.04
C ASP A 86 -4.70 -21.27 3.34
N GLY A 87 -4.55 -20.60 4.49
CA GLY A 87 -4.86 -21.13 5.81
C GLY A 87 -3.84 -22.15 6.35
N LYS A 88 -2.70 -22.34 5.69
CA LYS A 88 -1.64 -23.26 6.12
C LYS A 88 -0.37 -22.48 6.47
N PRO A 89 0.37 -22.87 7.54
CA PRO A 89 1.67 -22.30 7.82
C PRO A 89 2.61 -22.45 6.62
N ALA A 90 3.16 -21.35 6.13
CA ALA A 90 4.06 -21.31 4.99
C ALA A 90 5.50 -20.94 5.38
N ALA A 91 5.67 -20.07 6.38
CA ALA A 91 6.98 -19.71 6.90
C ALA A 91 6.87 -19.21 8.34
N THR A 92 7.98 -19.35 9.08
CA THR A 92 8.21 -18.65 10.35
C THR A 92 9.35 -17.66 10.14
N LEU A 93 9.11 -16.40 10.45
CA LEU A 93 10.03 -15.30 10.21
C LEU A 93 10.24 -14.49 11.48
N GLU A 94 11.31 -13.72 11.50
CA GLU A 94 11.64 -12.78 12.55
C GLU A 94 12.11 -11.47 11.93
N VAL A 95 11.78 -10.33 12.51
CA VAL A 95 12.21 -9.00 12.09
C VAL A 95 12.77 -8.23 13.27
N ALA A 96 13.66 -7.28 13.01
CA ALA A 96 14.19 -6.41 14.06
C ALA A 96 13.07 -5.53 14.65
N PRO A 97 13.19 -5.10 15.93
CA PRO A 97 12.22 -4.22 16.56
C PRO A 97 12.18 -2.84 15.89
N ASP A 98 11.03 -2.18 15.98
CA ASP A 98 10.78 -0.83 15.47
C ASP A 98 11.04 -0.66 13.96
N THR A 99 10.87 -1.77 13.18
CA THR A 99 11.07 -1.78 11.72
C THR A 99 9.76 -1.91 10.95
N PHE A 100 9.81 -1.45 9.69
CA PHE A 100 8.82 -1.75 8.66
C PHE A 100 9.43 -2.72 7.65
N SER A 101 8.71 -3.77 7.30
CA SER A 101 9.21 -4.79 6.37
C SER A 101 8.14 -5.22 5.36
N THR A 102 8.55 -5.33 4.11
CA THR A 102 7.72 -5.88 3.04
C THR A 102 8.23 -7.27 2.66
N LEU A 103 7.36 -8.27 2.75
CA LEU A 103 7.63 -9.66 2.38
C LEU A 103 7.15 -9.93 0.96
N ILE A 104 8.03 -10.49 0.14
CA ILE A 104 7.72 -10.88 -1.23
C ILE A 104 7.74 -12.41 -1.33
N PRO A 105 6.61 -13.07 -1.62
CA PRO A 105 6.56 -14.51 -1.78
C PRO A 105 7.42 -14.93 -2.99
N LYS A 106 8.23 -15.97 -2.81
CA LYS A 106 9.02 -16.61 -3.84
C LYS A 106 8.77 -18.12 -3.82
N ARG A 107 8.56 -18.70 -4.99
CA ARG A 107 8.43 -20.16 -5.14
C ARG A 107 9.71 -20.72 -5.72
N ASP A 108 10.31 -21.64 -5.00
CA ASP A 108 11.49 -22.39 -5.45
C ASP A 108 11.24 -23.88 -5.26
N GLY A 109 11.21 -24.65 -6.37
CA GLY A 109 10.99 -26.09 -6.32
C GLY A 109 9.72 -26.55 -5.60
N GLY A 110 8.66 -25.70 -5.56
CA GLY A 110 7.42 -26.00 -4.85
C GLY A 110 7.39 -25.50 -3.40
N THR A 111 8.54 -25.07 -2.85
CA THR A 111 8.63 -24.45 -1.51
C THR A 111 8.35 -22.95 -1.61
N LEU A 112 7.49 -22.45 -0.72
CA LEU A 112 7.21 -21.02 -0.61
C LEU A 112 8.14 -20.40 0.44
N THR A 113 8.92 -19.43 0.00
CA THR A 113 9.79 -18.62 0.85
C THR A 113 9.43 -17.14 0.71
N PHE A 114 10.01 -16.29 1.55
CA PHE A 114 9.76 -14.85 1.49
C PHE A 114 11.09 -14.09 1.44
N ALA A 115 11.25 -13.23 0.44
CA ALA A 115 12.29 -12.20 0.49
C ALA A 115 11.80 -11.04 1.34
N VAL A 116 12.69 -10.46 2.13
CA VAL A 116 12.38 -9.33 3.02
C VAL A 116 12.99 -8.06 2.43
N ILE A 117 12.19 -7.03 2.28
CA ILE A 117 12.63 -5.67 1.94
C ILE A 117 12.43 -4.82 3.19
N ASP A 118 13.48 -4.14 3.64
CA ASP A 118 13.42 -3.18 4.73
C ASP A 118 12.82 -1.85 4.23
N ASP A 119 11.71 -1.47 4.81
CA ASP A 119 10.98 -0.23 4.53
C ASP A 119 11.25 0.88 5.56
N SER A 120 12.10 0.63 6.55
CA SER A 120 12.35 1.55 7.67
C SER A 120 13.04 2.85 7.22
N ASN A 121 13.78 2.79 6.11
CA ASN A 121 14.47 3.94 5.53
C ASN A 121 13.50 4.75 4.66
N GLY A 122 12.66 5.56 5.29
CA GLY A 122 11.70 6.47 4.64
C GLY A 122 12.16 7.91 4.67
N ALA A 123 11.69 8.72 3.73
CA ALA A 123 11.82 10.16 3.77
C ALA A 123 10.71 10.73 4.69
N GLN A 124 10.97 10.79 5.99
CA GLN A 124 9.99 11.29 6.97
C GLN A 124 9.90 12.81 6.91
N ASP A 125 8.85 13.31 6.27
CA ASP A 125 8.47 14.70 6.26
C ASP A 125 6.95 14.79 6.45
N ALA A 126 6.51 15.13 7.65
CA ALA A 126 5.08 15.17 8.01
C ALA A 126 4.25 16.15 7.17
N LEU A 127 4.88 17.07 6.43
CA LEU A 127 4.22 18.02 5.53
C LEU A 127 4.13 17.52 4.09
N LYS A 128 4.70 16.36 3.81
CA LYS A 128 4.75 15.73 2.48
C LYS A 128 4.15 14.35 2.48
N ALA A 129 3.80 13.87 1.31
CA ALA A 129 3.53 12.45 1.08
C ALA A 129 4.84 11.72 0.74
N GLU A 130 4.92 10.43 1.04
CA GLU A 130 6.02 9.58 0.62
C GLU A 130 5.60 8.74 -0.58
N LEU A 131 6.41 8.73 -1.64
CA LEU A 131 6.38 7.69 -2.66
C LEU A 131 7.46 6.67 -2.36
N ARG A 132 7.09 5.39 -2.37
CA ARG A 132 8.03 4.28 -2.27
C ARG A 132 7.88 3.36 -3.47
N PHE A 133 8.95 3.23 -4.24
CA PHE A 133 8.98 2.44 -5.48
C PHE A 133 9.75 1.15 -5.28
N TYR A 134 9.13 0.03 -5.62
CA TYR A 134 9.68 -1.32 -5.53
C TYR A 134 9.87 -1.89 -6.93
N ASN A 135 11.03 -2.46 -7.21
CA ASN A 135 11.23 -3.28 -8.39
C ASN A 135 11.03 -4.76 -8.02
N LEU A 136 9.86 -5.31 -8.36
CA LEU A 136 9.50 -6.70 -8.11
C LEU A 136 9.56 -7.58 -9.37
N ALA A 137 9.90 -7.01 -10.53
CA ALA A 137 10.18 -7.75 -11.76
C ALA A 137 11.58 -8.37 -11.68
N ALA A 138 11.66 -9.69 -11.54
CA ALA A 138 12.93 -10.40 -11.28
C ALA A 138 13.97 -10.26 -12.42
N ASP A 139 13.51 -10.06 -13.65
CA ASP A 139 14.32 -9.91 -14.86
C ASP A 139 14.59 -8.44 -15.23
N CYS A 140 14.12 -7.47 -14.44
CA CYS A 140 14.37 -6.05 -14.65
C CYS A 140 15.58 -5.58 -13.85
N ALA A 141 16.75 -5.58 -14.45
CA ALA A 141 18.02 -5.25 -13.79
C ALA A 141 18.06 -3.83 -13.20
N ALA A 142 17.34 -2.87 -13.81
CA ALA A 142 17.31 -1.47 -13.41
C ALA A 142 15.91 -0.88 -13.64
N GLY A 143 15.06 -0.98 -12.61
CA GLY A 143 13.71 -0.41 -12.64
C GLY A 143 13.75 1.11 -12.50
N GLN A 144 12.88 1.80 -13.23
CA GLN A 144 12.71 3.24 -13.11
C GLN A 144 11.23 3.62 -12.99
N LEU A 145 10.97 4.78 -12.39
CA LEU A 145 9.66 5.41 -12.33
C LEU A 145 9.77 6.85 -12.80
N SER A 146 8.89 7.28 -13.68
CA SER A 146 8.87 8.64 -14.22
C SER A 146 7.46 9.22 -14.27
N VAL A 147 7.38 10.54 -14.35
CA VAL A 147 6.15 11.24 -14.69
C VAL A 147 5.90 11.11 -16.19
N SER A 148 4.74 10.57 -16.57
CA SER A 148 4.33 10.35 -17.95
C SER A 148 3.60 11.59 -18.51
N PRO A 149 3.70 11.88 -19.86
CA PRO A 149 4.46 11.14 -20.86
C PRO A 149 5.95 11.52 -20.95
N SER A 150 6.37 12.70 -20.54
CA SER A 150 7.74 13.22 -20.72
C SER A 150 8.22 14.06 -19.55
N GLY A 151 7.72 13.75 -18.35
CA GLY A 151 8.13 14.42 -17.12
C GLY A 151 9.43 13.83 -16.53
N PRO A 152 9.84 14.31 -15.36
CA PRO A 152 11.08 13.91 -14.73
C PRO A 152 11.06 12.44 -14.28
N VAL A 153 12.25 11.83 -14.25
CA VAL A 153 12.49 10.55 -13.60
C VAL A 153 12.48 10.76 -12.08
N LEU A 154 11.65 10.01 -11.39
CA LEU A 154 11.50 10.07 -9.94
C LEU A 154 12.43 9.09 -9.24
N PHE A 155 12.56 7.89 -9.79
CA PHE A 155 13.46 6.82 -9.32
C PHE A 155 14.15 6.18 -10.53
N GLN A 156 15.41 5.85 -10.39
CA GLN A 156 16.20 5.18 -11.41
C GLN A 156 17.09 4.11 -10.78
N ASP A 157 17.51 3.14 -11.58
CA ASP A 157 18.47 2.10 -11.21
C ASP A 157 18.05 1.25 -9.99
N VAL A 158 16.74 1.13 -9.73
CA VAL A 158 16.24 0.30 -8.64
C VAL A 158 16.38 -1.17 -9.03
N LYS A 159 17.20 -1.91 -8.30
CA LYS A 159 17.52 -3.31 -8.56
C LYS A 159 16.34 -4.24 -8.26
N PRO A 160 16.27 -5.44 -8.89
CA PRO A 160 15.27 -6.44 -8.54
C PRO A 160 15.27 -6.76 -7.03
N GLY A 161 14.10 -6.78 -6.43
CA GLY A 161 13.94 -7.03 -5.00
C GLY A 161 14.37 -5.88 -4.09
N ALA A 162 14.59 -4.69 -4.66
CA ALA A 162 14.91 -3.48 -3.90
C ALA A 162 13.78 -2.44 -3.94
N ALA A 163 13.86 -1.49 -3.02
CA ALA A 163 12.97 -0.33 -2.97
C ALA A 163 13.75 0.96 -2.77
N ALA A 164 13.15 2.07 -3.21
CA ALA A 164 13.61 3.42 -2.95
C ALA A 164 12.44 4.31 -2.54
N ALA A 165 12.68 5.30 -1.68
CA ALA A 165 11.65 6.20 -1.18
C ALA A 165 12.05 7.66 -1.38
N ARG A 166 11.06 8.54 -1.57
CA ARG A 166 11.24 9.98 -1.56
C ARG A 166 9.98 10.70 -1.11
N ALA A 167 10.17 11.81 -0.40
CA ALA A 167 9.10 12.71 -0.06
C ALA A 167 8.72 13.59 -1.28
N ILE A 168 7.43 13.79 -1.48
CA ILE A 168 6.88 14.67 -2.52
C ILE A 168 5.84 15.60 -1.92
N ASN A 169 5.71 16.81 -2.47
CA ASN A 169 4.52 17.59 -2.21
C ASN A 169 3.31 16.91 -2.86
N PRO A 170 2.14 16.94 -2.23
CA PRO A 170 0.92 16.46 -2.86
C PRO A 170 0.71 17.15 -4.21
N VAL A 171 0.61 16.35 -5.28
CA VAL A 171 0.52 16.84 -6.67
C VAL A 171 -0.27 15.83 -7.52
N SER A 172 -1.02 16.32 -8.47
CA SER A 172 -1.62 15.48 -9.49
C SER A 172 -0.58 15.14 -10.57
N ALA A 173 -0.35 13.87 -10.81
CA ALA A 173 0.58 13.37 -11.80
C ALA A 173 0.11 12.05 -12.38
N THR A 174 0.62 11.71 -13.55
CA THR A 174 0.48 10.37 -14.12
C THR A 174 1.86 9.73 -14.15
N LEU A 175 1.98 8.52 -13.69
CA LEU A 175 3.25 7.82 -13.51
C LEU A 175 3.34 6.63 -14.46
N ALA A 176 4.54 6.32 -14.93
CA ALA A 176 4.84 5.09 -15.64
C ALA A 176 6.15 4.50 -15.12
N THR A 177 6.22 3.18 -15.07
CA THR A 177 7.45 2.46 -14.73
C THR A 177 8.10 1.91 -15.99
N GLY A 178 9.42 1.83 -15.99
CA GLY A 178 10.20 1.32 -17.12
C GLY A 178 11.24 0.29 -16.70
N CYS A 179 11.58 -0.56 -17.67
CA CYS A 179 12.72 -1.46 -17.61
C CYS A 179 13.46 -1.43 -18.95
N GLY A 180 14.61 -0.78 -19.00
CA GLY A 180 15.30 -0.51 -20.28
C GLY A 180 14.43 0.34 -21.19
N ALA A 181 14.14 -0.15 -22.40
CA ALA A 181 13.31 0.53 -23.40
C ALA A 181 11.80 0.29 -23.20
N ALA A 182 11.41 -0.73 -22.45
CA ALA A 182 10.01 -1.04 -22.22
C ALA A 182 9.42 -0.16 -21.11
N VAL A 183 8.20 0.36 -21.34
CA VAL A 183 7.50 1.25 -20.42
C VAL A 183 6.07 0.73 -20.21
N SER A 184 5.59 0.77 -18.96
CA SER A 184 4.23 0.37 -18.63
C SER A 184 3.19 1.33 -19.17
N PRO A 185 1.92 0.90 -19.29
CA PRO A 185 0.81 1.85 -19.39
C PRO A 185 0.89 2.88 -18.24
N PRO A 186 0.54 4.15 -18.50
CA PRO A 186 0.55 5.19 -17.49
C PRO A 186 -0.58 4.99 -16.49
N GLN A 187 -0.31 5.31 -15.21
CA GLN A 187 -1.26 5.22 -14.11
C GLN A 187 -1.36 6.57 -13.38
N PRO A 188 -2.58 7.09 -13.12
CA PRO A 188 -2.73 8.31 -12.35
C PRO A 188 -2.32 8.09 -10.89
N LEU A 189 -1.59 9.06 -10.34
CA LEU A 189 -1.32 9.16 -8.91
C LEU A 189 -2.61 9.64 -8.22
N PRO A 190 -3.10 8.96 -7.18
CA PRO A 190 -4.26 9.43 -6.44
C PRO A 190 -3.95 10.77 -5.74
N ALA A 191 -4.99 11.49 -5.33
CA ALA A 191 -4.83 12.70 -4.53
C ALA A 191 -4.28 12.33 -3.14
N LEU A 192 -2.98 12.48 -2.97
CA LEU A 192 -2.30 12.21 -1.70
C LEU A 192 -2.42 13.42 -0.76
N GLN A 193 -2.43 13.14 0.54
CA GLN A 193 -2.39 14.13 1.60
C GLN A 193 -1.01 14.12 2.27
N PRO A 194 -0.61 15.19 2.95
CA PRO A 194 0.56 15.16 3.84
C PRO A 194 0.46 13.99 4.84
N GLY A 195 1.55 13.22 4.96
CA GLY A 195 1.60 12.02 5.78
C GLY A 195 1.17 10.72 5.09
N ASP A 196 0.62 10.78 3.88
CA ASP A 196 0.32 9.57 3.13
C ASP A 196 1.60 8.87 2.66
N HIS A 197 1.61 7.54 2.75
CA HIS A 197 2.63 6.66 2.18
C HIS A 197 2.04 5.90 1.00
N TYR A 198 2.49 6.18 -0.20
CA TYR A 198 2.02 5.53 -1.42
C TYR A 198 3.09 4.59 -1.99
N SER A 199 2.77 3.31 -2.02
CA SER A 199 3.65 2.28 -2.58
C SER A 199 3.35 2.04 -4.06
N LEU A 200 4.40 1.99 -4.85
CA LEU A 200 4.39 1.77 -6.30
C LEU A 200 5.24 0.54 -6.60
N PHE A 201 4.68 -0.41 -7.33
CA PHE A 201 5.30 -1.71 -7.60
C PHE A 201 5.48 -1.88 -9.11
N LEU A 202 6.73 -2.00 -9.55
CA LEU A 202 7.08 -2.53 -10.86
C LEU A 202 6.96 -4.05 -10.78
N THR A 203 6.01 -4.60 -11.51
CA THR A 203 5.74 -6.04 -11.64
C THR A 203 5.73 -6.45 -13.10
N GLY A 204 5.38 -7.68 -13.43
CA GLY A 204 5.42 -8.21 -14.78
C GLY A 204 6.84 -8.65 -15.16
N THR A 205 7.23 -8.40 -16.40
CA THR A 205 8.56 -8.73 -16.93
C THR A 205 9.28 -7.50 -17.45
N ALA A 206 10.60 -7.61 -17.69
CA ALA A 206 11.38 -6.53 -18.28
C ALA A 206 10.84 -6.09 -19.65
N ALA A 207 10.28 -7.02 -20.44
CA ALA A 207 9.69 -6.73 -21.75
C ALA A 207 8.25 -6.17 -21.68
N ALA A 208 7.52 -6.48 -20.59
CA ALA A 208 6.14 -6.07 -20.36
C ALA A 208 5.97 -5.61 -18.90
N PRO A 209 6.57 -4.44 -18.52
CA PRO A 209 6.47 -3.92 -17.18
C PRO A 209 5.03 -3.47 -16.86
N VAL A 210 4.62 -3.69 -15.63
CA VAL A 210 3.31 -3.27 -15.10
C VAL A 210 3.52 -2.44 -13.86
N LEU A 211 2.95 -1.23 -13.84
CA LEU A 211 2.90 -0.39 -12.65
C LEU A 211 1.63 -0.69 -11.85
N ARG A 212 1.77 -0.92 -10.55
CA ARG A 212 0.65 -1.01 -9.61
C ARG A 212 0.91 -0.08 -8.44
N GLY A 213 -0.15 0.50 -7.89
CA GLY A 213 0.00 1.45 -6.79
C GLY A 213 -1.06 1.24 -5.71
N GLN A 214 -0.69 1.55 -4.47
CA GLN A 214 -1.57 1.43 -3.31
C GLN A 214 -1.13 2.37 -2.19
N VAL A 215 -2.11 3.01 -1.52
CA VAL A 215 -1.85 3.68 -0.23
C VAL A 215 -1.51 2.61 0.81
N SER A 216 -0.41 2.82 1.52
CA SER A 216 0.01 1.95 2.63
C SER A 216 -0.82 2.24 3.87
N ALA A 217 -1.25 1.19 4.55
CA ALA A 217 -1.99 1.29 5.79
C ALA A 217 -1.48 0.25 6.80
N THR A 218 -1.68 0.51 8.07
CA THR A 218 -1.33 -0.39 9.18
C THR A 218 -2.62 -0.96 9.78
N ASP A 219 -2.58 -2.21 10.23
CA ASP A 219 -3.68 -2.80 10.97
C ASP A 219 -3.95 -1.99 12.24
N PRO A 220 -5.21 -1.83 12.65
CA PRO A 220 -5.51 -1.20 13.92
C PRO A 220 -4.96 -2.05 15.07
N TYR A 221 -4.27 -1.40 16.02
CA TYR A 221 -3.85 -2.07 17.23
C TYR A 221 -5.02 -2.12 18.21
N SER A 222 -5.43 -3.33 18.60
CA SER A 222 -6.38 -3.58 19.70
C SER A 222 -5.63 -4.21 20.88
N ARG A 223 -5.88 -3.71 22.09
CA ARG A 223 -5.37 -4.30 23.34
C ARG A 223 -6.10 -5.58 23.69
#